data_695b690836a6a1eb47ee87b09a9a05c4
#
_entry.id   695b690836a6a1eb47ee87b09a9a05c4
#
_cell.length_a   1.000
_cell.length_b   1.000
_cell.length_c   1.000
_cell.angle_alpha   90.00
_cell.angle_beta   90.00
_cell.angle_gamma   90.00
#
_symmetry.space_group_name_H-M   'P 1'
#
loop_
_entity.id
_entity.type
_entity.pdbx_description
1 polymer ?
#
loop_
_entity_poly.entity_id
_entity_poly.type
_entity_poly.pdbx_seq_one_letter_code
_entity_poly.pdbx_strand_id
1 'polypeptide(L)'
;MMDARMRGYNATVNENHSYGRAIRYDPTLHTPIGFLTDAIQKANEARIAAFSRNGIGLVIMGNNGYYYYQLPQGMLDVILDVNKKEGRIIDINITEYGKRWSVISRVNNKLIWNALASDDIYNKLNALNSQGKDIVSLAMNEYSDYVIVCDDGTTECSPKFESTVRQAKNKFGKILSACVTALGNCVLCCDRGVYFNYIPSSAADILKKVDYIPRYVKVTSYGRYFISDGNTRSYYWF
;
A
#
# COMPACT_ATOMS: atom_id res chain seq x y z
N MET A 1 21.69 -9.00 -23.03
CA MET A 1 21.24 -8.53 -21.69
C MET A 1 19.83 -7.97 -21.88
N MET A 2 18.82 -8.83 -21.86
CA MET A 2 17.44 -8.38 -21.86
C MET A 2 17.19 -7.77 -20.49
N ASP A 3 17.07 -6.49 -20.55
CA ASP A 3 17.16 -5.56 -19.49
C ASP A 3 16.17 -5.89 -18.38
N ALA A 4 16.64 -5.99 -17.15
CA ALA A 4 15.82 -6.11 -15.94
C ALA A 4 14.72 -5.01 -15.89
N ARG A 5 14.91 -3.92 -16.63
CA ARG A 5 13.93 -2.86 -16.85
C ARG A 5 12.67 -3.34 -17.55
N MET A 6 12.79 -4.29 -18.48
CA MET A 6 11.62 -4.81 -19.22
C MET A 6 10.68 -5.66 -18.34
N ARG A 7 11.16 -6.24 -17.25
CA ARG A 7 10.33 -7.04 -16.33
C ARG A 7 9.34 -6.20 -15.53
N GLY A 8 9.55 -4.90 -15.45
CA GLY A 8 8.69 -3.98 -14.70
C GLY A 8 7.45 -3.49 -15.43
N TYR A 9 7.20 -3.90 -16.66
CA TYR A 9 6.20 -3.27 -17.52
C TYR A 9 5.03 -4.17 -17.92
N ASN A 10 4.87 -5.28 -17.25
CA ASN A 10 3.77 -6.16 -17.52
C ASN A 10 2.57 -5.76 -16.68
N ALA A 11 1.58 -5.14 -17.31
CA ALA A 11 0.23 -5.10 -16.76
C ALA A 11 -0.46 -6.39 -17.13
N THR A 12 -1.04 -7.06 -16.17
CA THR A 12 -1.85 -8.26 -16.43
C THR A 12 -3.31 -7.86 -16.48
N VAL A 13 -3.96 -8.15 -17.58
CA VAL A 13 -5.38 -7.97 -17.77
C VAL A 13 -6.04 -9.30 -17.93
N ASN A 14 -7.07 -9.51 -17.20
CA ASN A 14 -8.04 -10.54 -17.47
C ASN A 14 -9.36 -9.84 -17.85
N GLU A 15 -9.63 -9.73 -19.14
CA GLU A 15 -10.80 -9.04 -19.67
C GLU A 15 -12.12 -9.65 -19.16
N ASN A 16 -12.12 -10.94 -18.82
CA ASN A 16 -13.31 -11.65 -18.36
C ASN A 16 -13.66 -11.35 -16.89
N HIS A 17 -12.74 -10.74 -16.13
CA HIS A 17 -12.91 -10.52 -14.70
C HIS A 17 -12.72 -9.07 -14.23
N SER A 18 -12.71 -8.11 -15.12
CA SER A 18 -12.48 -6.69 -14.79
C SER A 18 -11.14 -6.41 -14.07
N TYR A 19 -10.12 -7.19 -14.37
CA TYR A 19 -8.79 -7.04 -13.76
C TYR A 19 -7.94 -5.92 -14.36
N GLY A 20 -8.55 -4.93 -14.96
CA GLY A 20 -7.83 -3.84 -15.59
C GLY A 20 -7.31 -4.17 -16.99
N ARG A 21 -6.72 -3.24 -17.68
CA ARG A 21 -6.18 -3.43 -19.04
C ARG A 21 -4.70 -3.82 -19.01
N ALA A 22 -4.26 -4.69 -19.92
CA ALA A 22 -2.84 -4.80 -20.25
C ALA A 22 -2.41 -3.51 -20.95
N ILE A 23 -1.60 -2.73 -20.30
CA ILE A 23 -1.04 -1.54 -20.91
C ILE A 23 0.44 -1.82 -21.15
N ARG A 24 0.83 -1.76 -22.43
CA ARG A 24 2.22 -1.87 -22.81
C ARG A 24 2.93 -0.58 -22.37
N TYR A 25 3.89 -0.70 -21.50
CA TYR A 25 4.70 0.43 -21.07
C TYR A 25 5.61 0.90 -22.21
N ASP A 26 5.77 2.22 -22.32
CA ASP A 26 6.78 2.83 -23.17
C ASP A 26 8.11 2.96 -22.39
N PRO A 27 9.18 2.24 -22.79
CA PRO A 27 10.45 2.28 -22.10
C PRO A 27 11.18 3.63 -22.20
N THR A 28 10.65 4.60 -22.95
CA THR A 28 11.26 5.94 -23.08
C THR A 28 10.95 6.87 -21.90
N LEU A 29 10.05 6.49 -20.99
CA LEU A 29 9.79 7.23 -19.75
C LEU A 29 10.88 6.93 -18.72
N HIS A 30 11.83 7.81 -18.62
CA HIS A 30 13.18 7.62 -18.08
C HIS A 30 13.32 7.61 -16.55
N THR A 31 12.23 7.71 -15.78
CA THR A 31 12.33 7.70 -14.32
C THR A 31 11.27 6.81 -13.67
N PRO A 32 11.58 6.17 -12.52
CA PRO A 32 10.61 5.40 -11.74
C PRO A 32 9.36 6.20 -11.35
N ILE A 33 9.51 7.51 -11.25
CA ILE A 33 8.46 8.48 -10.92
C ILE A 33 7.54 8.69 -12.12
N GLY A 34 8.08 8.88 -13.31
CA GLY A 34 7.32 8.98 -14.55
C GLY A 34 6.49 7.74 -14.81
N PHE A 35 7.05 6.56 -14.48
CA PHE A 35 6.32 5.29 -14.54
C PHE A 35 5.05 5.29 -13.69
N LEU A 36 5.12 5.68 -12.41
CA LEU A 36 3.96 5.69 -11.52
C LEU A 36 2.89 6.67 -12.00
N THR A 37 3.30 7.87 -12.41
CA THR A 37 2.38 8.89 -12.96
C THR A 37 1.66 8.38 -14.20
N ASP A 38 2.41 7.84 -15.15
CA ASP A 38 1.85 7.29 -16.39
C ASP A 38 0.93 6.09 -16.13
N ALA A 39 1.33 5.18 -15.24
CA ALA A 39 0.53 4.04 -14.85
C ALA A 39 -0.81 4.46 -14.23
N ILE A 40 -0.81 5.44 -13.33
CA ILE A 40 -2.04 5.91 -12.69
C ILE A 40 -2.94 6.66 -13.68
N GLN A 41 -2.37 7.50 -14.55
CA GLN A 41 -3.12 8.21 -15.59
C GLN A 41 -3.79 7.27 -16.58
N LYS A 42 -3.11 6.19 -16.97
CA LYS A 42 -3.66 5.16 -17.87
C LYS A 42 -4.64 4.22 -17.19
N ALA A 43 -4.48 4.01 -15.89
CA ALA A 43 -5.26 3.04 -15.14
C ALA A 43 -6.71 3.46 -14.89
N ASN A 44 -7.02 4.75 -14.79
CA ASN A 44 -8.32 5.34 -14.41
C ASN A 44 -8.93 4.86 -13.07
N GLU A 45 -8.39 3.80 -12.46
CA GLU A 45 -8.95 3.13 -11.27
C GLU A 45 -7.84 2.67 -10.32
N ALA A 46 -6.81 3.49 -10.12
CA ALA A 46 -5.73 3.15 -9.20
C ALA A 46 -6.26 3.13 -7.76
N ARG A 47 -6.29 1.93 -7.14
CA ARG A 47 -6.73 1.74 -5.76
C ARG A 47 -5.60 1.89 -4.77
N ILE A 48 -4.44 1.37 -5.11
CA ILE A 48 -3.25 1.31 -4.28
C ILE A 48 -2.05 1.70 -5.13
N ALA A 49 -1.19 2.57 -4.61
CA ALA A 49 0.14 2.79 -5.17
C ALA A 49 1.16 2.72 -4.05
N ALA A 50 2.09 1.78 -4.16
CA ALA A 50 3.21 1.62 -3.24
C ALA A 50 4.52 1.90 -3.99
N PHE A 51 5.40 2.64 -3.36
CA PHE A 51 6.65 3.08 -4.00
C PHE A 51 7.74 3.36 -2.97
N SER A 52 8.98 3.26 -3.44
CA SER A 52 10.17 3.55 -2.65
C SER A 52 10.99 4.69 -3.26
N ARG A 53 11.93 5.20 -2.48
CA ARG A 53 12.91 6.18 -2.92
C ARG A 53 13.87 5.61 -3.97
N ASN A 54 14.13 4.31 -3.92
CA ASN A 54 15.07 3.61 -4.81
C ASN A 54 14.43 3.22 -6.15
N GLY A 55 13.21 3.66 -6.43
CA GLY A 55 12.56 3.46 -7.71
C GLY A 55 11.74 2.18 -7.82
N ILE A 56 11.53 1.42 -6.74
CA ILE A 56 10.52 0.36 -6.73
C ILE A 56 9.14 1.02 -6.81
N GLY A 57 8.27 0.50 -7.65
CA GLY A 57 6.92 1.02 -7.78
C GLY A 57 5.91 -0.06 -8.13
N LEU A 58 4.72 0.07 -7.60
CA LEU A 58 3.59 -0.80 -7.85
C LEU A 58 2.29 0.00 -7.80
N VAL A 59 1.43 -0.19 -8.78
CA VAL A 59 0.07 0.33 -8.80
C VAL A 59 -0.88 -0.83 -8.97
N ILE A 60 -1.91 -0.91 -8.12
CA ILE A 60 -3.01 -1.86 -8.22
C ILE A 60 -4.26 -1.13 -8.71
N MET A 61 -4.92 -1.71 -9.70
CA MET A 61 -6.09 -1.18 -10.38
C MET A 61 -7.25 -2.15 -10.31
N GLY A 62 -8.48 -1.64 -10.31
CA GLY A 62 -9.68 -2.47 -10.35
C GLY A 62 -9.64 -3.59 -9.32
N ASN A 63 -9.87 -4.84 -9.73
CA ASN A 63 -9.74 -5.97 -8.83
C ASN A 63 -8.29 -6.26 -8.48
N ASN A 64 -7.44 -6.59 -9.45
CA ASN A 64 -6.01 -6.85 -9.27
C ASN A 64 -5.17 -6.59 -10.53
N GLY A 65 -5.62 -5.76 -11.45
CA GLY A 65 -4.74 -5.25 -12.49
C GLY A 65 -3.56 -4.54 -11.85
N TYR A 66 -2.36 -4.68 -12.38
CA TYR A 66 -1.19 -4.06 -11.76
C TYR A 66 -0.17 -3.59 -12.77
N TYR A 67 0.53 -2.52 -12.38
CA TYR A 67 1.78 -2.08 -12.98
C TYR A 67 2.88 -2.16 -11.95
N TYR A 68 4.07 -2.56 -12.35
CA TYR A 68 5.19 -2.56 -11.43
C TYR A 68 6.50 -2.15 -12.10
N TYR A 69 7.41 -1.66 -11.28
CA TYR A 69 8.78 -1.36 -11.64
C TYR A 69 9.72 -1.85 -10.55
N GLN A 70 10.68 -2.70 -10.92
CA GLN A 70 11.73 -3.23 -10.03
C GLN A 70 11.20 -3.88 -8.73
N LEU A 71 10.04 -4.53 -8.75
CA LEU A 71 9.55 -5.25 -7.57
C LEU A 71 10.53 -6.34 -7.14
N PRO A 72 10.72 -6.53 -5.81
CA PRO A 72 11.38 -7.72 -5.29
C PRO A 72 10.68 -8.99 -5.78
N GLN A 73 11.45 -10.00 -6.20
CA GLN A 73 10.88 -11.23 -6.80
C GLN A 73 9.86 -11.88 -5.87
N GLY A 74 10.14 -12.01 -4.57
CA GLY A 74 9.20 -12.61 -3.63
C GLY A 74 7.87 -11.85 -3.51
N MET A 75 7.89 -10.53 -3.67
CA MET A 75 6.65 -9.74 -3.70
C MET A 75 5.87 -9.95 -5.00
N LEU A 76 6.57 -10.01 -6.13
CA LEU A 76 5.96 -10.29 -7.43
C LEU A 76 5.32 -11.69 -7.46
N ASP A 77 6.00 -12.70 -6.92
CA ASP A 77 5.50 -14.06 -6.84
C ASP A 77 4.18 -14.13 -6.04
N VAL A 78 4.09 -13.39 -4.93
CA VAL A 78 2.85 -13.28 -4.14
C VAL A 78 1.72 -12.65 -4.96
N ILE A 79 1.99 -11.56 -5.68
CA ILE A 79 0.97 -10.90 -6.52
C ILE A 79 0.48 -11.84 -7.62
N LEU A 80 1.39 -12.55 -8.27
CA LEU A 80 1.06 -13.54 -9.31
C LEU A 80 0.22 -14.70 -8.74
N ASP A 81 0.59 -15.21 -7.56
CA ASP A 81 -0.17 -16.29 -6.91
C ASP A 81 -1.59 -15.84 -6.52
N VAL A 82 -1.73 -14.64 -5.98
CA VAL A 82 -3.05 -14.05 -5.66
C VAL A 82 -3.91 -13.94 -6.92
N ASN A 83 -3.34 -13.45 -8.04
CA ASN A 83 -4.06 -13.35 -9.30
C ASN A 83 -4.45 -14.72 -9.86
N LYS A 84 -3.54 -15.70 -9.82
CA LYS A 84 -3.83 -17.08 -10.25
C LYS A 84 -4.97 -17.73 -9.46
N LYS A 85 -5.11 -17.36 -8.18
CA LYS A 85 -6.17 -17.86 -7.29
C LYS A 85 -7.43 -16.99 -7.31
N GLU A 86 -7.54 -16.05 -8.24
CA GLU A 86 -8.65 -15.08 -8.34
C GLU A 86 -8.91 -14.32 -7.02
N GLY A 87 -7.86 -14.14 -6.23
CA GLY A 87 -7.92 -13.40 -4.98
C GLY A 87 -7.96 -11.88 -5.21
N ARG A 88 -8.09 -11.12 -4.13
CA ARG A 88 -8.06 -9.66 -4.16
C ARG A 88 -6.95 -9.13 -3.27
N ILE A 89 -6.12 -8.25 -3.81
CA ILE A 89 -5.14 -7.50 -3.04
C ILE A 89 -5.87 -6.40 -2.25
N ILE A 90 -5.68 -6.40 -0.94
CA ILE A 90 -6.36 -5.51 0.02
C ILE A 90 -5.46 -4.33 0.40
N ASP A 91 -4.20 -4.63 0.72
CA ASP A 91 -3.22 -3.62 1.15
C ASP A 91 -1.82 -3.99 0.69
N ILE A 92 -1.01 -2.99 0.42
CA ILE A 92 0.40 -3.15 0.06
C ILE A 92 1.22 -2.07 0.75
N ASN A 93 2.31 -2.47 1.35
CA ASN A 93 3.35 -1.56 1.80
C ASN A 93 4.69 -1.90 1.15
N ILE A 94 5.40 -0.87 0.71
CA ILE A 94 6.82 -0.91 0.36
C ILE A 94 7.47 0.21 1.19
N THR A 95 8.50 -0.12 1.97
CA THR A 95 9.19 0.88 2.79
C THR A 95 9.93 1.90 1.92
N GLU A 96 10.23 3.09 2.44
CA GLU A 96 10.76 4.18 1.62
C GLU A 96 12.10 3.86 0.95
N TYR A 97 12.92 2.99 1.54
CA TYR A 97 14.18 2.53 0.94
C TYR A 97 14.03 1.18 0.23
N GLY A 98 12.81 0.63 0.16
CA GLY A 98 12.53 -0.61 -0.56
C GLY A 98 13.09 -1.89 0.08
N LYS A 99 13.51 -1.83 1.35
CA LYS A 99 14.14 -2.96 2.05
C LYS A 99 13.13 -3.95 2.61
N ARG A 100 11.90 -3.51 2.84
CA ARG A 100 10.81 -4.32 3.40
C ARG A 100 9.54 -4.08 2.64
N TRP A 101 8.67 -5.07 2.64
CA TRP A 101 7.37 -4.98 1.98
C TRP A 101 6.34 -5.88 2.64
N SER A 102 5.07 -5.60 2.39
CA SER A 102 3.95 -6.48 2.72
C SER A 102 2.89 -6.46 1.63
N VAL A 103 2.21 -7.57 1.49
CA VAL A 103 1.01 -7.76 0.66
C VAL A 103 -0.05 -8.43 1.51
N ILE A 104 -1.17 -7.77 1.68
CA ILE A 104 -2.37 -8.35 2.31
C ILE A 104 -3.35 -8.66 1.20
N SER A 105 -3.85 -9.88 1.15
CA SER A 105 -4.77 -10.32 0.12
C SER A 105 -5.92 -11.13 0.70
N ARG A 106 -7.04 -11.20 -0.03
CA ARG A 106 -8.16 -12.08 0.26
C ARG A 106 -8.25 -13.14 -0.83
N VAL A 107 -8.10 -14.40 -0.45
CA VAL A 107 -8.20 -15.55 -1.35
C VAL A 107 -9.18 -16.54 -0.74
N ASN A 108 -10.21 -16.98 -1.49
CA ASN A 108 -11.25 -17.86 -1.01
C ASN A 108 -11.89 -17.39 0.33
N ASN A 109 -12.20 -16.09 0.41
CA ASN A 109 -12.73 -15.40 1.59
C ASN A 109 -11.81 -15.38 2.83
N LYS A 110 -10.57 -15.85 2.73
CA LYS A 110 -9.58 -15.79 3.82
C LYS A 110 -8.61 -14.65 3.58
N LEU A 111 -8.30 -13.90 4.62
CA LEU A 111 -7.24 -12.90 4.61
C LEU A 111 -5.89 -13.59 4.83
N ILE A 112 -4.96 -13.26 3.97
CA ILE A 112 -3.60 -13.82 3.95
C ILE A 112 -2.63 -12.65 3.92
N TRP A 113 -1.64 -12.67 4.79
CA TRP A 113 -0.54 -11.74 4.75
C TRP A 113 0.75 -12.41 4.28
N ASN A 114 1.53 -11.67 3.51
CA ASN A 114 2.89 -12.01 3.10
C ASN A 114 3.75 -10.77 3.32
N ALA A 115 4.92 -10.93 3.90
CA ALA A 115 5.77 -9.79 4.19
C ALA A 115 7.25 -10.18 4.18
N LEU A 116 8.11 -9.20 3.92
CA LEU A 116 9.50 -9.18 4.31
C LEU A 116 9.64 -8.14 5.41
N ALA A 117 9.72 -8.58 6.66
CA ALA A 117 9.69 -7.74 7.86
C ALA A 117 10.78 -8.13 8.86
N SER A 118 10.84 -7.49 10.02
CA SER A 118 11.69 -7.92 11.14
C SER A 118 11.01 -9.02 11.95
N ASP A 119 11.82 -9.76 12.72
CA ASP A 119 11.32 -10.85 13.58
C ASP A 119 10.26 -10.37 14.57
N ASP A 120 10.42 -9.16 15.13
CA ASP A 120 9.42 -8.58 16.03
C ASP A 120 8.06 -8.40 15.36
N ILE A 121 8.05 -7.93 14.12
CA ILE A 121 6.82 -7.76 13.34
C ILE A 121 6.23 -9.14 13.01
N TYR A 122 7.05 -10.11 12.61
CA TYR A 122 6.60 -11.50 12.36
C TYR A 122 5.95 -12.11 13.61
N ASN A 123 6.59 -11.95 14.77
CA ASN A 123 6.06 -12.44 16.04
C ASN A 123 4.68 -11.85 16.36
N LYS A 124 4.49 -10.53 16.10
CA LYS A 124 3.20 -9.87 16.28
C LYS A 124 2.14 -10.36 15.29
N LEU A 125 2.49 -10.50 14.01
CA LEU A 125 1.59 -11.05 12.99
C LEU A 125 1.13 -12.47 13.34
N ASN A 126 2.06 -13.33 13.74
CA ASN A 126 1.77 -14.70 14.15
C ASN A 126 0.90 -14.74 15.42
N ALA A 127 1.16 -13.88 16.40
CA ALA A 127 0.36 -13.79 17.61
C ALA A 127 -1.08 -13.37 17.32
N LEU A 128 -1.28 -12.37 16.45
CA LEU A 128 -2.62 -11.95 16.02
C LEU A 128 -3.34 -13.07 15.25
N ASN A 129 -2.64 -13.73 14.33
CA ASN A 129 -3.18 -14.84 13.56
C ASN A 129 -3.59 -16.02 14.46
N SER A 130 -2.80 -16.35 15.48
CA SER A 130 -3.13 -17.42 16.46
C SER A 130 -4.34 -17.07 17.34
N GLN A 131 -4.65 -15.79 17.49
CA GLN A 131 -5.87 -15.29 18.15
C GLN A 131 -7.07 -15.23 17.20
N GLY A 132 -6.95 -15.71 15.97
CA GLY A 132 -8.00 -15.66 14.95
C GLY A 132 -8.29 -14.25 14.41
N LYS A 133 -7.31 -13.33 14.50
CA LYS A 133 -7.46 -11.97 13.98
C LYS A 133 -7.11 -11.90 12.50
N ASP A 134 -7.99 -11.36 11.72
CA ASP A 134 -7.80 -11.13 10.28
C ASP A 134 -7.07 -9.80 10.05
N ILE A 135 -5.82 -9.86 9.57
CA ILE A 135 -5.00 -8.68 9.30
C ILE A 135 -5.41 -8.07 7.96
N VAL A 136 -5.76 -6.79 7.95
CA VAL A 136 -6.19 -6.03 6.76
C VAL A 136 -5.20 -4.98 6.30
N SER A 137 -4.28 -4.55 7.16
CA SER A 137 -3.22 -3.60 6.79
C SER A 137 -1.97 -3.82 7.65
N LEU A 138 -0.80 -3.73 7.01
CA LEU A 138 0.50 -3.73 7.67
C LEU A 138 1.35 -2.59 7.10
N ALA A 139 1.47 -1.53 7.86
CA ALA A 139 2.41 -0.45 7.59
C ALA A 139 3.68 -0.63 8.43
N MET A 140 4.83 -0.44 7.82
CA MET A 140 6.12 -0.51 8.50
C MET A 140 7.17 0.35 7.82
N ASN A 141 8.25 0.65 8.53
CA ASN A 141 9.44 1.29 7.98
C ASN A 141 10.70 0.41 8.12
N GLU A 142 11.81 0.92 7.68
CA GLU A 142 13.11 0.24 7.73
C GLU A 142 13.63 0.01 9.16
N TYR A 143 13.14 0.79 10.11
CA TYR A 143 13.58 0.78 11.52
C TYR A 143 12.70 -0.08 12.42
N SER A 144 11.82 -0.89 11.82
CA SER A 144 10.87 -1.76 12.53
C SER A 144 9.76 -1.02 13.30
N ASP A 145 9.53 0.26 13.00
CA ASP A 145 8.29 0.88 13.42
C ASP A 145 7.15 0.33 12.58
N TYR A 146 6.02 0.03 13.20
CA TYR A 146 4.89 -0.59 12.53
C TYR A 146 3.53 -0.16 13.09
N VAL A 147 2.52 -0.33 12.25
CA VAL A 147 1.10 -0.35 12.62
C VAL A 147 0.46 -1.52 11.89
N ILE A 148 -0.12 -2.47 12.63
CA ILE A 148 -0.90 -3.61 12.13
C ILE A 148 -2.37 -3.33 12.43
N VAL A 149 -3.22 -3.48 11.44
CA VAL A 149 -4.67 -3.27 11.57
C VAL A 149 -5.39 -4.57 11.27
N CYS A 150 -6.33 -4.95 12.13
CA CYS A 150 -7.19 -6.13 11.94
C CYS A 150 -8.61 -5.72 11.53
N ASP A 151 -9.32 -6.64 10.88
CA ASP A 151 -10.67 -6.39 10.36
C ASP A 151 -11.70 -6.09 11.46
N ASP A 152 -11.50 -6.61 12.66
CA ASP A 152 -12.36 -6.33 13.83
C ASP A 152 -12.07 -4.96 14.50
N GLY A 153 -11.08 -4.20 14.01
CA GLY A 153 -10.65 -2.91 14.58
C GLY A 153 -9.54 -3.02 15.61
N THR A 154 -9.07 -4.23 15.95
CA THR A 154 -7.85 -4.43 16.72
C THR A 154 -6.68 -3.77 15.99
N THR A 155 -5.81 -3.09 16.74
CA THR A 155 -4.64 -2.42 16.17
C THR A 155 -3.45 -2.64 17.10
N GLU A 156 -2.38 -3.22 16.56
CA GLU A 156 -1.08 -3.34 17.21
C GLU A 156 -0.11 -2.35 16.59
N CYS A 157 0.72 -1.71 17.38
CA CYS A 157 1.66 -0.72 16.85
C CYS A 157 2.89 -0.58 17.73
N SER A 158 3.95 0.00 17.17
CA SER A 158 5.11 0.42 17.95
C SER A 158 4.71 1.41 19.05
N PRO A 159 5.34 1.39 20.24
CA PRO A 159 4.95 2.21 21.40
C PRO A 159 4.79 3.70 21.08
N LYS A 160 5.62 4.24 20.20
CA LYS A 160 5.55 5.65 19.80
C LYS A 160 4.26 6.03 19.07
N PHE A 161 3.51 5.06 18.52
CA PHE A 161 2.24 5.31 17.83
C PHE A 161 1.00 5.10 18.69
N GLU A 162 1.12 4.57 19.91
CA GLU A 162 -0.03 4.26 20.77
C GLU A 162 -0.95 5.47 21.02
N SER A 163 -0.34 6.63 21.31
CA SER A 163 -1.11 7.87 21.49
C SER A 163 -1.82 8.28 20.19
N THR A 164 -1.14 8.21 19.07
CA THR A 164 -1.68 8.55 17.74
C THR A 164 -2.84 7.62 17.36
N VAL A 165 -2.67 6.31 17.54
CA VAL A 165 -3.71 5.30 17.31
C VAL A 165 -4.93 5.54 18.17
N ARG A 166 -4.74 5.80 19.47
CA ARG A 166 -5.84 6.12 20.40
C ARG A 166 -6.60 7.39 19.99
N GLN A 167 -5.88 8.46 19.64
CA GLN A 167 -6.50 9.70 19.19
C GLN A 167 -7.27 9.51 17.87
N ALA A 168 -6.72 8.75 16.92
CA ALA A 168 -7.37 8.43 15.66
C ALA A 168 -8.69 7.68 15.89
N LYS A 169 -8.69 6.63 16.72
CA LYS A 169 -9.88 5.86 17.08
C LYS A 169 -10.95 6.73 17.75
N ASN A 170 -10.56 7.56 18.70
CA ASN A 170 -11.49 8.45 19.41
C ASN A 170 -12.14 9.46 18.47
N LYS A 171 -11.38 10.04 17.54
CA LYS A 171 -11.85 11.09 16.66
C LYS A 171 -12.59 10.57 15.43
N PHE A 172 -12.09 9.50 14.82
CA PHE A 172 -12.53 9.04 13.52
C PHE A 172 -12.99 7.57 13.47
N GLY A 173 -13.03 6.89 14.61
CA GLY A 173 -13.54 5.53 14.72
C GLY A 173 -12.52 4.45 14.33
N LYS A 174 -12.99 3.38 13.73
CA LYS A 174 -12.19 2.21 13.38
C LYS A 174 -11.11 2.56 12.37
N ILE A 175 -9.87 2.16 12.64
CA ILE A 175 -8.76 2.27 11.69
C ILE A 175 -8.90 1.16 10.65
N LEU A 176 -8.72 1.50 9.38
CA LEU A 176 -8.90 0.61 8.22
C LEU A 176 -7.58 0.32 7.51
N SER A 177 -6.70 1.29 7.44
CA SER A 177 -5.35 1.14 6.90
C SER A 177 -4.40 2.15 7.52
N ALA A 178 -3.10 1.91 7.34
CA ALA A 178 -2.05 2.77 7.87
C ALA A 178 -0.93 2.98 6.85
N CYS A 179 -0.20 4.08 7.01
CA CYS A 179 1.09 4.33 6.37
C CYS A 179 2.08 4.80 7.42
N VAL A 180 3.29 4.25 7.40
CA VAL A 180 4.41 4.66 8.26
C VAL A 180 5.53 5.16 7.38
N THR A 181 6.05 6.36 7.67
CA THR A 181 7.16 6.97 6.95
C THR A 181 8.51 6.51 7.51
N ALA A 182 9.60 6.70 6.76
CA ALA A 182 10.96 6.40 7.24
C ALA A 182 11.33 7.21 8.48
N LEU A 183 10.81 8.42 8.65
CA LEU A 183 11.03 9.25 9.85
C LEU A 183 10.15 8.84 11.04
N GLY A 184 9.34 7.78 10.90
CA GLY A 184 8.49 7.29 11.97
C GLY A 184 7.28 8.17 12.27
N ASN A 185 6.75 8.83 11.25
CA ASN A 185 5.44 9.47 11.29
C ASN A 185 4.41 8.55 10.64
N CYS A 186 3.14 8.72 10.95
CA CYS A 186 2.10 7.86 10.39
C CYS A 186 0.87 8.62 9.90
N VAL A 187 0.17 7.97 8.97
CA VAL A 187 -1.19 8.32 8.53
C VAL A 187 -2.07 7.12 8.81
N LEU A 188 -3.22 7.35 9.41
CA LEU A 188 -4.22 6.36 9.77
C LEU A 188 -5.53 6.69 9.05
N CYS A 189 -5.91 5.86 8.08
CA CYS A 189 -7.22 5.96 7.44
C CYS A 189 -8.25 5.27 8.33
N CYS A 190 -9.28 6.01 8.71
CA CYS A 190 -10.35 5.53 9.56
C CYS A 190 -11.69 5.53 8.82
N ASP A 191 -12.71 4.92 9.39
CA ASP A 191 -14.05 4.84 8.78
C ASP A 191 -14.72 6.21 8.60
N ARG A 192 -14.38 7.22 9.42
CA ARG A 192 -14.95 8.57 9.38
C ARG A 192 -13.96 9.68 9.02
N GLY A 193 -12.73 9.36 8.62
CA GLY A 193 -11.73 10.36 8.25
C GLY A 193 -10.30 9.85 8.35
N VAL A 194 -9.34 10.78 8.32
CA VAL A 194 -7.90 10.47 8.37
C VAL A 194 -7.26 11.19 9.54
N TYR A 195 -6.46 10.47 10.29
CA TYR A 195 -5.60 11.02 11.33
C TYR A 195 -4.13 10.91 10.91
N PHE A 196 -3.35 11.96 11.09
CA PHE A 196 -1.93 11.95 10.79
C PHE A 196 -1.14 12.86 11.73
N ASN A 197 0.15 12.59 11.86
CA ASN A 197 1.10 13.39 12.62
C ASN A 197 2.32 13.72 11.74
N TYR A 198 2.80 14.95 11.84
CA TYR A 198 4.09 15.44 11.30
C TYR A 198 4.46 14.96 9.88
N ILE A 199 3.50 14.75 8.99
CA ILE A 199 3.77 14.44 7.59
C ILE A 199 4.09 15.71 6.80
N PRO A 200 4.76 15.62 5.64
CA PRO A 200 5.03 16.76 4.77
C PRO A 200 3.77 17.57 4.43
N SER A 201 3.91 18.89 4.41
CA SER A 201 2.77 19.80 4.19
C SER A 201 2.04 19.54 2.87
N SER A 202 2.76 19.19 1.81
CA SER A 202 2.16 18.83 0.51
C SER A 202 1.09 17.73 0.65
N ALA A 203 1.39 16.66 1.37
CA ALA A 203 0.45 15.58 1.63
C ALA A 203 -0.64 15.98 2.64
N ALA A 204 -0.26 16.70 3.72
CA ALA A 204 -1.18 17.15 4.75
C ALA A 204 -2.28 18.08 4.19
N ASP A 205 -1.91 18.99 3.29
CA ASP A 205 -2.83 19.94 2.69
C ASP A 205 -3.82 19.29 1.74
N ILE A 206 -3.40 18.26 1.01
CA ILE A 206 -4.31 17.46 0.19
C ILE A 206 -5.24 16.63 1.07
N LEU A 207 -4.74 15.95 2.11
CA LEU A 207 -5.57 15.17 3.03
C LEU A 207 -6.67 15.99 3.72
N LYS A 208 -6.47 17.29 3.90
CA LYS A 208 -7.49 18.22 4.42
C LYS A 208 -8.53 18.64 3.38
N LYS A 209 -8.22 18.54 2.09
CA LYS A 209 -9.00 19.06 0.98
C LYS A 209 -9.76 18.01 0.18
N VAL A 210 -9.37 16.73 0.28
CA VAL A 210 -10.07 15.65 -0.44
C VAL A 210 -11.54 15.59 -0.04
N ASP A 211 -12.40 15.40 -1.03
CA ASP A 211 -13.87 15.37 -0.91
C ASP A 211 -14.43 13.96 -0.66
N TYR A 212 -13.56 13.04 -0.29
CA TYR A 212 -13.91 11.66 0.06
C TYR A 212 -13.11 11.20 1.28
N ILE A 213 -13.54 10.13 1.92
CA ILE A 213 -12.81 9.49 3.01
C ILE A 213 -11.74 8.57 2.40
N PRO A 214 -10.44 8.88 2.56
CA PRO A 214 -9.37 8.02 2.07
C PRO A 214 -9.41 6.64 2.72
N ARG A 215 -9.22 5.61 1.90
CA ARG A 215 -9.11 4.21 2.33
C ARG A 215 -7.70 3.68 2.24
N TYR A 216 -6.89 4.28 1.38
CA TYR A 216 -5.49 3.98 1.24
C TYR A 216 -4.69 5.28 1.08
N VAL A 217 -3.61 5.37 1.84
CA VAL A 217 -2.68 6.49 1.79
C VAL A 217 -1.26 5.95 1.83
N LYS A 218 -0.43 6.39 0.89
CA LYS A 218 1.02 6.26 0.93
C LYS A 218 1.62 7.65 0.96
N VAL A 219 2.40 7.95 1.99
CA VAL A 219 3.16 9.20 2.11
C VAL A 219 4.61 8.85 2.42
N THR A 220 5.54 9.57 1.83
CA THR A 220 6.97 9.47 2.13
C THR A 220 7.44 10.64 2.98
N SER A 221 8.54 10.47 3.69
CA SER A 221 9.14 11.52 4.51
C SER A 221 9.62 12.75 3.71
N TYR A 222 9.78 12.62 2.40
CA TYR A 222 10.19 13.69 1.49
C TYR A 222 9.04 14.27 0.64
N GLY A 223 7.78 13.95 0.99
CA GLY A 223 6.60 14.64 0.50
C GLY A 223 5.89 14.02 -0.69
N ARG A 224 6.37 12.91 -1.26
CA ARG A 224 5.62 12.18 -2.28
C ARG A 224 4.42 11.49 -1.65
N TYR A 225 3.30 11.45 -2.37
CA TYR A 225 2.09 10.83 -1.85
C TYR A 225 1.21 10.21 -2.92
N PHE A 226 0.44 9.22 -2.50
CA PHE A 226 -0.73 8.69 -3.18
C PHE A 226 -1.86 8.55 -2.15
N ILE A 227 -3.04 9.04 -2.48
CA ILE A 227 -4.23 9.06 -1.62
C ILE A 227 -5.40 8.56 -2.44
N SER A 228 -6.13 7.57 -1.97
CA SER A 228 -7.21 6.94 -2.72
C SER A 228 -8.41 6.60 -1.83
N ASP A 229 -9.62 6.60 -2.42
CA ASP A 229 -10.84 6.07 -1.79
C ASP A 229 -10.89 4.52 -1.82
N GLY A 230 -9.83 3.89 -2.32
CA GLY A 230 -9.75 2.44 -2.48
C GLY A 230 -10.53 1.90 -3.69
N ASN A 231 -11.02 2.78 -4.54
CA ASN A 231 -11.81 2.43 -5.72
C ASN A 231 -11.34 3.22 -6.97
N THR A 232 -11.95 4.36 -7.28
CA THR A 232 -11.73 5.08 -8.54
C THR A 232 -11.08 6.44 -8.36
N ARG A 233 -11.20 7.05 -7.19
CA ARG A 233 -10.68 8.41 -6.94
C ARG A 233 -9.31 8.36 -6.28
N SER A 234 -8.37 9.09 -6.84
CA SER A 234 -7.04 9.25 -6.24
C SER A 234 -6.44 10.63 -6.47
N TYR A 235 -5.60 11.06 -5.53
CA TYR A 235 -4.70 12.19 -5.66
C TYR A 235 -3.27 11.70 -5.45
N TYR A 236 -2.33 12.20 -6.24
CA TYR A 236 -0.94 11.77 -6.14
C TYR A 236 0.03 12.86 -6.57
N TRP A 237 1.22 12.77 -6.03
CA TRP A 237 2.38 13.56 -6.42
C TRP A 237 3.65 12.75 -6.16
N PHE A 238 4.48 12.62 -7.20
CA PHE A 238 5.69 11.82 -7.19
C PHE A 238 6.94 12.61 -7.53
#